data_62c94068fd39a7d26443b43c7a3c30dd
#
_entry.id   62c94068fd39a7d26443b43c7a3c30dd
#
_cell.length_a   1.000
_cell.length_b   1.000
_cell.length_c   1.000
_cell.angle_alpha   90.00
_cell.angle_beta   90.00
_cell.angle_gamma   90.00
#
_symmetry.space_group_name_H-M   'P 1'
#
loop_
_entity.id
_entity.type
_entity.pdbx_description
1 polymer ?
#
loop_
_entity_poly.entity_id
_entity_poly.type
_entity_poly.pdbx_seq_one_letter_code
_entity_poly.pdbx_strand_id
1 'polypeptide(L)'
;MKRNVLLSLLFVLANALAFAQIVLPPGASPQSPQDPGYQGLIASCKTPPPPPAARGGGPGRAGAPGGAAGAAAAPATFPPPPADYTVTAIPGVIAAGQKWTKVWETSGNNADGILADKDGNLLIAQNHNSAVVKLDQNGSVSPVYRDTHTGGALSMNKKGALFMVQRGLRENVTELAPTRRIHADKLANGDPLDCLGGVINDLSADSRGGVYFTMGGLFYADAKGNVTRYGESLTTNGVILSPDEKTLYVTNGRTVAAFDVQPDGSLKNQRQFVELPSGGGDGLTVDAAGRLYVTAGPAVHVVASDGKLLGSIPAPYGLITAAFAGRDKKTMYGVVSLIDPTRLQHAYVYSIPMAAEGYKGRAK
;
A
#
# COMPACT_ATOMS: atom_id res chain seq x y z
N MET A 1 -0.20 -74.85 -22.97
CA MET A 1 -0.18 -73.49 -23.55
C MET A 1 -0.76 -72.53 -22.52
N LYS A 2 0.15 -71.77 -21.81
CA LYS A 2 -0.25 -70.75 -20.78
C LYS A 2 0.01 -69.38 -21.37
N ARG A 3 -1.03 -68.54 -21.54
CA ARG A 3 -0.93 -67.16 -22.00
C ARG A 3 -0.73 -66.28 -20.76
N ASN A 4 0.39 -65.61 -20.66
CA ASN A 4 0.68 -64.57 -19.69
C ASN A 4 0.05 -63.27 -20.20
N VAL A 5 -0.81 -62.66 -19.38
CA VAL A 5 -1.35 -61.33 -19.59
C VAL A 5 -0.53 -60.38 -18.74
N LEU A 6 0.23 -59.49 -19.39
CA LEU A 6 0.99 -58.39 -18.73
C LEU A 6 0.01 -57.25 -18.48
N LEU A 7 -0.24 -56.96 -17.21
CA LEU A 7 -0.98 -55.77 -16.78
C LEU A 7 -0.01 -54.62 -16.65
N SER A 8 -0.07 -53.63 -17.55
CA SER A 8 0.69 -52.38 -17.44
C SER A 8 -0.05 -51.42 -16.51
N LEU A 9 0.49 -51.18 -15.32
CA LEU A 9 0.04 -50.11 -14.43
C LEU A 9 0.61 -48.76 -14.94
N LEU A 10 -0.26 -47.90 -15.45
CA LEU A 10 0.06 -46.47 -15.65
C LEU A 10 -0.02 -45.77 -14.31
N PHE A 11 1.13 -45.38 -13.77
CA PHE A 11 1.21 -44.38 -12.70
C PHE A 11 1.03 -42.99 -13.28
N VAL A 12 -0.15 -42.40 -13.08
CA VAL A 12 -0.36 -40.97 -13.29
C VAL A 12 0.21 -40.25 -12.07
N LEU A 13 1.39 -39.65 -12.22
CA LEU A 13 1.93 -38.70 -11.25
C LEU A 13 1.13 -37.39 -11.35
N ALA A 14 0.20 -37.21 -10.45
CA ALA A 14 -0.40 -35.90 -10.22
C ALA A 14 0.64 -35.01 -9.52
N ASN A 15 1.27 -34.11 -10.27
CA ASN A 15 2.05 -33.03 -9.69
C ASN A 15 1.10 -32.07 -8.98
N ALA A 16 0.88 -32.28 -7.69
CA ALA A 16 0.31 -31.30 -6.80
C ALA A 16 1.34 -30.18 -6.65
N LEU A 17 1.14 -29.06 -7.34
CA LEU A 17 1.81 -27.81 -7.04
C LEU A 17 1.42 -27.42 -5.60
N ALA A 18 2.27 -27.78 -4.64
CA ALA A 18 2.17 -27.28 -3.29
C ALA A 18 2.45 -25.78 -3.34
N PHE A 19 1.42 -24.96 -3.37
CA PHE A 19 1.55 -23.55 -3.03
C PHE A 19 2.03 -23.50 -1.60
N ALA A 20 3.27 -23.05 -1.38
CA ALA A 20 3.79 -22.81 -0.05
C ALA A 20 2.83 -21.80 0.62
N GLN A 21 2.05 -22.28 1.57
CA GLN A 21 1.18 -21.42 2.38
C GLN A 21 2.10 -20.43 3.10
N ILE A 22 1.80 -19.15 2.95
CA ILE A 22 2.45 -18.11 3.76
C ILE A 22 2.00 -18.39 5.21
N VAL A 23 2.94 -18.81 6.06
CA VAL A 23 2.65 -18.96 7.49
C VAL A 23 2.54 -17.58 8.09
N LEU A 24 1.31 -17.16 8.39
CA LEU A 24 1.04 -15.90 9.08
C LEU A 24 1.34 -16.07 10.57
N PRO A 25 1.86 -15.03 11.25
CA PRO A 25 2.04 -15.08 12.69
C PRO A 25 0.71 -15.26 13.43
N PRO A 26 0.73 -15.78 14.66
CA PRO A 26 -0.48 -15.95 15.46
C PRO A 26 -1.27 -14.63 15.56
N GLY A 27 -2.57 -14.70 15.30
CA GLY A 27 -3.44 -13.51 15.29
C GLY A 27 -3.50 -12.75 13.96
N ALA A 28 -2.67 -13.10 12.98
CA ALA A 28 -2.75 -12.51 11.64
C ALA A 28 -3.97 -13.04 10.87
N SER A 29 -4.60 -12.16 10.12
CA SER A 29 -5.65 -12.56 9.15
C SER A 29 -5.05 -12.61 7.74
N PRO A 30 -5.37 -13.64 6.92
CA PRO A 30 -4.95 -13.65 5.53
C PRO A 30 -5.64 -12.52 4.77
N GLN A 31 -5.01 -12.05 3.69
CA GLN A 31 -5.67 -11.20 2.72
C GLN A 31 -6.80 -11.98 2.04
N SER A 32 -7.86 -11.28 1.60
CA SER A 32 -9.06 -11.89 1.02
C SER A 32 -8.78 -12.98 -0.02
N PRO A 33 -7.93 -12.78 -1.05
CA PRO A 33 -7.64 -13.83 -2.03
C PRO A 33 -6.86 -15.04 -1.48
N GLN A 34 -6.32 -14.96 -0.27
CA GLN A 34 -5.59 -16.04 0.41
C GLN A 34 -6.47 -16.80 1.42
N ASP A 35 -7.65 -16.26 1.73
CA ASP A 35 -8.59 -16.89 2.64
C ASP A 35 -9.22 -18.14 1.98
N PRO A 36 -9.29 -19.28 2.68
CA PRO A 36 -9.95 -20.47 2.16
C PRO A 36 -11.43 -20.26 1.74
N GLY A 37 -12.11 -19.29 2.36
CA GLY A 37 -13.49 -18.91 2.02
C GLY A 37 -13.62 -18.03 0.78
N TYR A 38 -12.54 -17.50 0.23
CA TYR A 38 -12.57 -16.52 -0.86
C TYR A 38 -13.25 -17.08 -2.12
N GLN A 39 -12.94 -18.32 -2.54
CA GLN A 39 -13.53 -18.92 -3.73
C GLN A 39 -15.06 -19.06 -3.60
N GLY A 40 -15.54 -19.43 -2.41
CA GLY A 40 -16.98 -19.48 -2.14
C GLY A 40 -17.64 -18.10 -2.21
N LEU A 41 -16.96 -17.08 -1.71
CA LEU A 41 -17.43 -15.70 -1.80
C LEU A 41 -17.51 -15.24 -3.27
N ILE A 42 -16.45 -15.45 -4.04
CA ILE A 42 -16.39 -15.08 -5.47
C ILE A 42 -17.47 -15.79 -6.28
N ALA A 43 -17.74 -17.07 -5.99
CA ALA A 43 -18.81 -17.80 -6.64
C ALA A 43 -20.23 -17.24 -6.37
N SER A 44 -20.39 -16.44 -5.31
CA SER A 44 -21.66 -15.78 -4.98
C SER A 44 -21.82 -14.39 -5.63
N CYS A 45 -20.78 -13.85 -6.30
CA CYS A 45 -20.82 -12.54 -6.94
C CYS A 45 -21.83 -12.53 -8.10
N LYS A 46 -22.70 -11.53 -8.15
CA LYS A 46 -23.62 -11.29 -9.30
C LYS A 46 -22.84 -10.93 -10.55
N THR A 47 -21.73 -10.20 -10.37
CA THR A 47 -20.77 -9.89 -11.42
C THR A 47 -19.44 -10.52 -11.05
N PRO A 48 -19.00 -11.59 -11.74
CA PRO A 48 -17.71 -12.21 -11.48
C PRO A 48 -16.57 -11.19 -11.62
N PRO A 49 -15.53 -11.26 -10.78
CA PRO A 49 -14.36 -10.41 -10.94
C PRO A 49 -13.70 -10.67 -12.31
N PRO A 50 -13.05 -9.67 -12.90
CA PRO A 50 -12.26 -9.89 -14.09
C PRO A 50 -11.20 -10.97 -13.81
N PRO A 51 -10.85 -11.81 -14.80
CA PRO A 51 -9.77 -12.77 -14.61
C PRO A 51 -8.52 -12.02 -14.14
N PRO A 52 -7.71 -12.59 -13.22
CA PRO A 52 -6.50 -11.95 -12.75
C PRO A 52 -5.69 -11.49 -13.96
N ALA A 53 -5.42 -10.21 -14.07
CA ALA A 53 -4.50 -9.72 -15.08
C ALA A 53 -3.18 -10.50 -14.89
N ALA A 54 -2.64 -11.04 -15.98
CA ALA A 54 -1.33 -11.66 -15.96
C ALA A 54 -0.39 -10.67 -15.27
N ARG A 55 0.11 -11.02 -14.08
CA ARG A 55 0.91 -10.12 -13.24
C ARG A 55 2.14 -9.74 -14.03
N GLY A 56 2.11 -8.61 -14.66
CA GLY A 56 3.31 -7.92 -15.10
C GLY A 56 4.08 -7.66 -13.82
N GLY A 57 5.23 -8.35 -13.68
CA GLY A 57 6.07 -8.23 -12.49
C GLY A 57 6.48 -6.78 -12.31
N GLY A 58 5.85 -6.06 -11.39
CA GLY A 58 6.41 -4.82 -10.90
C GLY A 58 7.73 -5.14 -10.19
N PRO A 59 8.77 -4.32 -10.34
CA PRO A 59 10.05 -4.52 -9.64
C PRO A 59 9.86 -4.22 -8.15
N GLY A 60 9.56 -5.26 -7.38
CA GLY A 60 9.35 -5.18 -5.94
C GLY A 60 8.99 -6.51 -5.31
N ARG A 61 8.58 -7.50 -6.10
CA ARG A 61 8.42 -8.89 -5.66
C ARG A 61 9.22 -9.81 -6.59
N ALA A 62 10.51 -10.01 -6.30
CA ALA A 62 11.28 -11.09 -6.88
C ALA A 62 10.63 -12.41 -6.45
N GLY A 63 9.85 -13.02 -7.35
CA GLY A 63 9.50 -14.42 -7.32
C GLY A 63 10.79 -15.23 -7.45
N ALA A 64 11.17 -15.97 -6.41
CA ALA A 64 12.30 -16.87 -6.45
C ALA A 64 12.04 -17.99 -7.44
N PRO A 65 12.99 -18.34 -8.33
CA PRO A 65 12.92 -19.54 -9.15
C PRO A 65 13.09 -20.76 -8.25
N GLY A 66 12.29 -21.80 -8.47
CA GLY A 66 12.48 -23.10 -7.86
C GLY A 66 13.87 -23.66 -8.21
N GLY A 67 14.72 -23.77 -7.21
CA GLY A 67 16.05 -24.34 -7.31
C GLY A 67 16.21 -25.55 -6.41
N ALA A 68 16.87 -26.56 -6.91
CA ALA A 68 17.14 -27.86 -6.33
C ALA A 68 17.81 -27.78 -4.95
N ALA A 69 17.48 -28.77 -4.10
CA ALA A 69 18.14 -29.00 -2.81
C ALA A 69 19.62 -29.34 -3.02
N GLY A 70 20.49 -28.60 -2.34
CA GLY A 70 21.93 -28.91 -2.30
C GLY A 70 22.74 -27.81 -1.60
N ALA A 71 23.36 -28.17 -0.46
CA ALA A 71 24.33 -27.44 0.35
C ALA A 71 23.73 -26.37 1.28
N ALA A 72 24.12 -26.49 2.58
CA ALA A 72 23.82 -25.49 3.61
C ALA A 72 24.36 -24.12 3.18
N ALA A 73 23.47 -23.27 2.72
CA ALA A 73 23.80 -21.91 2.38
C ALA A 73 24.01 -21.10 3.67
N ALA A 74 25.02 -20.23 3.68
CA ALA A 74 25.21 -19.21 4.69
C ALA A 74 23.89 -18.42 4.87
N PRO A 75 23.60 -17.89 6.08
CA PRO A 75 22.40 -17.11 6.32
C PRO A 75 22.35 -15.99 5.28
N ALA A 76 21.34 -16.04 4.46
CA ALA A 76 21.23 -15.09 3.38
C ALA A 76 20.85 -13.74 4.00
N THR A 77 21.74 -12.79 3.82
CA THR A 77 21.54 -11.40 4.21
C THR A 77 20.67 -10.69 3.18
N PHE A 78 19.86 -9.72 3.63
CA PHE A 78 19.22 -8.79 2.70
C PHE A 78 20.23 -8.20 1.72
N PRO A 79 19.86 -7.94 0.46
CA PRO A 79 20.75 -7.20 -0.42
C PRO A 79 21.16 -5.90 0.29
N PRO A 80 22.45 -5.55 0.28
CA PRO A 80 22.88 -4.30 0.88
C PRO A 80 22.14 -3.13 0.24
N PRO A 81 21.92 -2.03 0.98
CA PRO A 81 21.43 -0.80 0.37
C PRO A 81 22.30 -0.40 -0.83
N PRO A 82 21.76 0.34 -1.82
CA PRO A 82 22.57 0.91 -2.88
C PRO A 82 23.79 1.63 -2.30
N ALA A 83 24.92 1.53 -2.97
CA ALA A 83 26.19 2.11 -2.49
C ALA A 83 26.12 3.62 -2.28
N ASP A 84 25.25 4.31 -3.01
CA ASP A 84 25.00 5.74 -2.89
C ASP A 84 23.51 6.05 -2.92
N TYR A 85 22.99 6.50 -1.79
CA TYR A 85 21.68 7.13 -1.64
C TYR A 85 21.79 8.50 -0.98
N THR A 86 22.90 9.20 -1.24
CA THR A 86 23.14 10.57 -0.77
C THR A 86 22.18 11.52 -1.45
N VAL A 87 21.50 12.33 -0.64
CA VAL A 87 20.52 13.29 -1.13
C VAL A 87 21.22 14.47 -1.80
N THR A 88 20.84 14.76 -3.04
CA THR A 88 21.10 16.04 -3.70
C THR A 88 20.04 17.05 -3.28
N ALA A 89 20.44 18.30 -3.09
CA ALA A 89 19.50 19.35 -2.70
C ALA A 89 18.38 19.52 -3.73
N ILE A 90 17.14 19.59 -3.25
CA ILE A 90 15.99 20.04 -4.02
C ILE A 90 15.50 21.33 -3.33
N PRO A 91 15.62 22.50 -3.99
CA PRO A 91 15.32 23.80 -3.36
C PRO A 91 13.91 23.84 -2.74
N GLY A 92 13.83 24.26 -1.46
CA GLY A 92 12.59 24.34 -0.70
C GLY A 92 11.95 22.97 -0.34
N VAL A 93 12.64 21.86 -0.62
CA VAL A 93 12.19 20.48 -0.34
C VAL A 93 13.11 19.80 0.64
N ILE A 94 14.41 19.69 0.32
CA ILE A 94 15.38 18.96 1.14
C ILE A 94 16.79 19.51 0.89
N ALA A 95 17.60 19.60 1.95
CA ALA A 95 19.01 20.02 1.84
C ALA A 95 19.88 18.86 1.32
N ALA A 96 21.02 19.21 0.72
CA ALA A 96 22.02 18.23 0.33
C ALA A 96 22.58 17.48 1.55
N GLY A 97 23.01 16.26 1.35
CA GLY A 97 23.69 15.44 2.35
C GLY A 97 22.79 14.90 3.46
N GLN A 98 21.48 15.14 3.41
CA GLN A 98 20.54 14.48 4.33
C GLN A 98 20.56 12.97 4.12
N LYS A 99 20.35 12.22 5.20
CA LYS A 99 20.39 10.76 5.20
C LYS A 99 19.17 10.17 5.88
N TRP A 100 18.69 9.06 5.34
CA TRP A 100 17.66 8.27 5.98
C TRP A 100 18.22 7.57 7.22
N THR A 101 17.49 7.65 8.32
CA THR A 101 17.79 6.96 9.59
C THR A 101 16.71 5.96 9.88
N LYS A 102 17.07 4.70 10.14
CA LYS A 102 16.12 3.68 10.59
C LYS A 102 15.66 4.01 12.01
N VAL A 103 14.35 4.14 12.20
CA VAL A 103 13.74 4.53 13.49
C VAL A 103 12.85 3.47 14.09
N TRP A 104 12.44 2.47 13.30
CA TRP A 104 11.64 1.35 13.77
C TRP A 104 11.81 0.12 12.88
N GLU A 105 11.64 -1.07 13.47
CA GLU A 105 11.65 -2.33 12.74
C GLU A 105 10.77 -3.39 13.41
N THR A 106 10.32 -4.35 12.62
CA THR A 106 9.63 -5.55 13.10
C THR A 106 9.92 -6.72 12.17
N SER A 107 9.86 -7.94 12.72
CA SER A 107 10.02 -9.20 12.00
C SER A 107 8.75 -10.04 12.11
N GLY A 108 8.49 -10.90 11.12
CA GLY A 108 7.28 -11.71 11.05
C GLY A 108 6.03 -10.92 10.67
N ASN A 109 6.19 -9.67 10.23
CA ASN A 109 5.09 -8.77 9.92
C ASN A 109 5.43 -7.84 8.74
N ASN A 110 4.41 -7.48 7.99
CA ASN A 110 4.48 -6.42 6.99
C ASN A 110 3.88 -5.15 7.57
N ALA A 111 4.58 -4.02 7.45
CA ALA A 111 4.01 -2.69 7.64
C ALA A 111 3.69 -2.07 6.29
N ASP A 112 2.65 -1.24 6.25
CA ASP A 112 2.19 -0.61 5.01
C ASP A 112 1.88 0.87 5.24
N GLY A 113 0.61 1.24 5.41
CA GLY A 113 0.21 2.63 5.60
C GLY A 113 0.78 3.26 6.86
N ILE A 114 1.28 4.47 6.71
CA ILE A 114 1.71 5.32 7.81
C ILE A 114 1.07 6.70 7.70
N LEU A 115 0.79 7.33 8.82
CA LEU A 115 0.38 8.73 8.88
C LEU A 115 0.69 9.36 10.25
N ALA A 116 0.73 10.70 10.30
CA ALA A 116 0.87 11.42 11.55
C ALA A 116 -0.46 11.53 12.30
N ASP A 117 -0.45 11.29 13.61
CA ASP A 117 -1.54 11.70 14.47
C ASP A 117 -1.53 13.22 14.74
N LYS A 118 -2.51 13.72 15.48
CA LYS A 118 -2.62 15.15 15.84
C LYS A 118 -1.43 15.69 16.65
N ASP A 119 -0.71 14.82 17.37
CA ASP A 119 0.42 15.15 18.22
C ASP A 119 1.77 15.01 17.51
N GLY A 120 1.75 14.61 16.22
CA GLY A 120 2.92 14.42 15.38
C GLY A 120 3.58 13.05 15.51
N ASN A 121 2.98 12.12 16.29
CA ASN A 121 3.45 10.73 16.33
C ASN A 121 3.11 10.01 15.03
N LEU A 122 3.83 8.93 14.74
CA LEU A 122 3.57 8.12 13.56
C LEU A 122 2.67 6.93 13.90
N LEU A 123 1.52 6.83 13.23
CA LEU A 123 0.71 5.61 13.21
C LEU A 123 1.22 4.69 12.10
N ILE A 124 1.37 3.40 12.40
CA ILE A 124 1.92 2.39 11.49
C ILE A 124 0.94 1.22 11.42
N ALA A 125 0.39 0.97 10.25
CA ALA A 125 -0.42 -0.22 10.00
C ALA A 125 0.47 -1.46 9.92
N GLN A 126 0.16 -2.47 10.71
CA GLN A 126 0.81 -3.77 10.74
C GLN A 126 -0.13 -4.83 10.16
N ASN A 127 0.05 -5.15 8.89
CA ASN A 127 -0.86 -6.03 8.16
C ASN A 127 -1.04 -7.40 8.83
N HIS A 128 0.05 -8.15 9.00
CA HIS A 128 -0.04 -9.53 9.49
C HIS A 128 -0.44 -9.57 10.96
N ASN A 129 -0.08 -8.58 11.76
CA ASN A 129 -0.50 -8.49 13.16
C ASN A 129 -1.93 -7.96 13.32
N SER A 130 -2.60 -7.59 12.24
CA SER A 130 -3.94 -6.99 12.23
C SER A 130 -4.08 -5.89 13.29
N ALA A 131 -3.13 -4.94 13.28
CA ALA A 131 -3.01 -3.88 14.27
C ALA A 131 -2.53 -2.56 13.68
N VAL A 132 -2.77 -1.47 14.39
CA VAL A 132 -2.08 -0.18 14.19
C VAL A 132 -1.30 0.12 15.45
N VAL A 133 -0.04 0.42 15.32
CA VAL A 133 0.81 0.89 16.42
C VAL A 133 1.14 2.37 16.24
N LYS A 134 1.42 3.02 17.35
CA LYS A 134 1.93 4.38 17.41
C LYS A 134 3.39 4.36 17.80
N LEU A 135 4.23 4.98 16.99
CA LEU A 135 5.61 5.33 17.30
C LEU A 135 5.62 6.80 17.75
N ASP A 136 5.91 7.05 19.00
CA ASP A 136 5.94 8.39 19.56
C ASP A 136 7.27 9.13 19.26
N GLN A 137 7.33 10.40 19.62
CA GLN A 137 8.51 11.25 19.38
C GLN A 137 9.75 10.83 20.20
N ASN A 138 9.58 9.94 21.19
CA ASN A 138 10.68 9.39 22.00
C ASN A 138 11.15 8.02 21.51
N GLY A 139 10.54 7.50 20.43
CA GLY A 139 10.83 6.17 19.89
C GLY A 139 10.08 5.02 20.57
N SER A 140 9.14 5.31 21.47
CA SER A 140 8.33 4.28 22.14
C SER A 140 7.19 3.82 21.23
N VAL A 141 6.94 2.51 21.23
CA VAL A 141 5.88 1.90 20.42
C VAL A 141 4.74 1.38 21.31
N SER A 142 3.52 1.72 20.95
CA SER A 142 2.31 1.26 21.66
C SER A 142 1.20 0.90 20.67
N PRO A 143 0.39 -0.16 20.94
CA PRO A 143 -0.76 -0.49 20.12
C PRO A 143 -1.87 0.55 20.32
N VAL A 144 -2.50 0.94 19.18
CA VAL A 144 -3.62 1.90 19.18
C VAL A 144 -4.91 1.23 18.73
N TYR A 145 -4.86 0.43 17.68
CA TYR A 145 -5.99 -0.34 17.18
C TYR A 145 -5.60 -1.79 17.01
N ARG A 146 -6.51 -2.69 17.39
CA ARG A 146 -6.39 -4.15 17.22
C ARG A 146 -7.50 -4.64 16.28
N ASP A 147 -7.38 -5.88 15.83
CA ASP A 147 -8.39 -6.55 15.00
C ASP A 147 -8.71 -5.77 13.72
N THR A 148 -7.67 -5.35 13.02
CA THR A 148 -7.79 -4.56 11.80
C THR A 148 -7.88 -5.42 10.52
N HIS A 149 -8.10 -6.72 10.64
CA HIS A 149 -8.34 -7.66 9.53
C HIS A 149 -7.34 -7.46 8.38
N THR A 150 -6.05 -7.64 8.68
CA THR A 150 -4.94 -7.44 7.73
C THR A 150 -4.94 -6.02 7.14
N GLY A 151 -5.28 -5.01 7.95
CA GLY A 151 -5.40 -3.62 7.51
C GLY A 151 -4.10 -3.07 6.93
N GLY A 152 -4.22 -2.34 5.83
CA GLY A 152 -3.12 -1.78 5.06
C GLY A 152 -2.99 -0.27 5.21
N ALA A 153 -3.52 0.48 4.28
CA ALA A 153 -3.38 1.93 4.27
C ALA A 153 -4.25 2.64 5.31
N LEU A 154 -3.80 3.82 5.72
CA LEU A 154 -4.46 4.71 6.67
C LEU A 154 -4.65 6.09 6.04
N SER A 155 -5.75 6.76 6.32
CA SER A 155 -5.96 8.17 5.95
C SER A 155 -6.85 8.86 6.96
N MET A 156 -6.51 10.11 7.33
CA MET A 156 -7.30 10.94 8.24
C MET A 156 -7.80 12.16 7.47
N ASN A 157 -9.08 12.45 7.56
CA ASN A 157 -9.63 13.66 6.94
C ASN A 157 -9.41 14.91 7.80
N LYS A 158 -9.75 16.09 7.24
CA LYS A 158 -9.60 17.40 7.95
C LYS A 158 -10.39 17.50 9.26
N LYS A 159 -11.41 16.67 9.46
CA LYS A 159 -12.23 16.63 10.66
C LYS A 159 -11.71 15.65 11.72
N GLY A 160 -10.59 14.96 11.44
CA GLY A 160 -9.97 13.98 12.33
C GLY A 160 -10.59 12.58 12.28
N ALA A 161 -11.50 12.30 11.34
CA ALA A 161 -11.97 10.95 11.11
C ALA A 161 -10.87 10.12 10.45
N LEU A 162 -10.52 9.00 11.07
CA LEU A 162 -9.47 8.09 10.64
C LEU A 162 -10.08 6.88 9.93
N PHE A 163 -9.63 6.62 8.73
CA PHE A 163 -10.07 5.50 7.90
C PHE A 163 -8.91 4.54 7.61
N MET A 164 -9.28 3.28 7.37
CA MET A 164 -8.36 2.20 7.03
C MET A 164 -8.99 1.27 6.00
N VAL A 165 -8.19 0.74 5.05
CA VAL A 165 -8.59 -0.40 4.25
C VAL A 165 -8.35 -1.68 5.04
N GLN A 166 -9.34 -2.58 5.09
CA GLN A 166 -9.23 -3.91 5.68
C GLN A 166 -9.21 -4.95 4.56
N ARG A 167 -8.19 -5.82 4.57
CA ARG A 167 -7.84 -6.74 3.46
C ARG A 167 -8.20 -8.21 3.74
N GLY A 168 -8.76 -8.51 4.89
CA GLY A 168 -9.32 -9.84 5.20
C GLY A 168 -10.57 -10.12 4.36
N LEU A 169 -11.04 -11.38 4.37
CA LEU A 169 -12.27 -11.75 3.66
C LEU A 169 -13.42 -10.79 4.01
N ARG A 170 -14.19 -10.36 3.00
CA ARG A 170 -15.10 -9.21 3.03
C ARG A 170 -14.36 -7.89 3.21
N GLU A 171 -13.51 -7.63 2.23
CA GLU A 171 -12.73 -6.39 2.16
C GLU A 171 -13.62 -5.15 2.31
N ASN A 172 -13.11 -4.16 3.01
CA ASN A 172 -13.90 -2.96 3.29
C ASN A 172 -13.03 -1.73 3.59
N VAL A 173 -13.64 -0.56 3.55
CA VAL A 173 -13.13 0.67 4.14
C VAL A 173 -13.78 0.80 5.51
N THR A 174 -12.98 0.82 6.57
CA THR A 174 -13.44 1.02 7.95
C THR A 174 -13.04 2.40 8.45
N GLU A 175 -13.97 3.12 9.07
CA GLU A 175 -13.68 4.26 9.93
C GLU A 175 -13.24 3.71 11.30
N LEU A 176 -12.01 4.05 11.73
CA LEU A 176 -11.46 3.64 13.02
C LEU A 176 -11.76 4.63 14.13
N ALA A 177 -11.88 5.93 13.80
CA ALA A 177 -12.16 7.02 14.73
C ALA A 177 -13.01 8.11 14.05
N PRO A 178 -13.88 8.82 14.78
CA PRO A 178 -14.09 8.76 16.23
C PRO A 178 -14.83 7.51 16.72
N THR A 179 -15.58 6.85 15.84
CA THR A 179 -16.33 5.62 16.18
C THR A 179 -16.03 4.56 15.13
N ARG A 180 -15.58 3.38 15.59
CA ARG A 180 -15.25 2.27 14.68
C ARG A 180 -16.53 1.72 14.03
N ARG A 181 -16.56 1.77 12.70
CA ARG A 181 -17.65 1.23 11.88
C ARG A 181 -17.17 0.92 10.45
N ILE A 182 -17.83 -0.01 9.79
CA ILE A 182 -17.66 -0.21 8.36
C ILE A 182 -18.24 1.03 7.65
N HIS A 183 -17.42 1.66 6.81
CA HIS A 183 -17.83 2.79 5.99
C HIS A 183 -18.36 2.32 4.63
N ALA A 184 -17.65 1.40 3.97
CA ALA A 184 -18.06 0.82 2.68
C ALA A 184 -17.55 -0.62 2.57
N ASP A 185 -18.44 -1.57 2.23
CA ASP A 185 -18.14 -2.99 2.07
C ASP A 185 -18.82 -3.61 0.83
N LYS A 186 -19.63 -2.82 0.11
CA LYS A 186 -20.49 -3.30 -1.00
C LYS A 186 -20.49 -2.35 -2.18
N LEU A 187 -20.67 -2.95 -3.34
CA LEU A 187 -20.97 -2.27 -4.60
C LEU A 187 -22.45 -1.90 -4.67
N ALA A 188 -22.82 -1.02 -5.62
CA ALA A 188 -24.19 -0.57 -5.83
C ALA A 188 -25.18 -1.72 -6.14
N ASN A 189 -24.71 -2.83 -6.75
CA ASN A 189 -25.50 -4.04 -7.00
C ASN A 189 -25.66 -4.94 -5.77
N GLY A 190 -25.02 -4.59 -4.63
CA GLY A 190 -25.02 -5.33 -3.38
C GLY A 190 -23.93 -6.41 -3.27
N ASP A 191 -23.10 -6.59 -4.27
CA ASP A 191 -21.94 -7.49 -4.20
C ASP A 191 -20.92 -6.95 -3.20
N PRO A 192 -20.21 -7.81 -2.43
CA PRO A 192 -19.07 -7.37 -1.62
C PRO A 192 -17.93 -6.80 -2.49
N LEU A 193 -17.07 -5.98 -1.92
CA LEU A 193 -15.93 -5.39 -2.64
C LEU A 193 -14.98 -6.43 -3.21
N ASP A 194 -14.85 -7.60 -2.57
CA ASP A 194 -14.06 -8.76 -3.05
C ASP A 194 -14.43 -9.15 -4.49
N CYS A 195 -15.68 -8.92 -4.93
CA CYS A 195 -16.14 -9.19 -6.29
C CYS A 195 -15.49 -8.28 -7.35
N LEU A 196 -14.74 -7.25 -6.96
CA LEU A 196 -13.91 -6.47 -7.87
C LEU A 196 -12.65 -7.21 -8.30
N GLY A 197 -12.23 -8.22 -7.53
CA GLY A 197 -10.99 -8.95 -7.71
C GLY A 197 -9.75 -8.16 -7.26
N GLY A 198 -8.78 -8.85 -6.73
CA GLY A 198 -7.56 -8.23 -6.20
C GLY A 198 -7.63 -7.99 -4.68
N VAL A 199 -6.90 -7.00 -4.22
CA VAL A 199 -6.82 -6.60 -2.80
C VAL A 199 -7.00 -5.09 -2.72
N ILE A 200 -7.89 -4.64 -1.83
CA ILE A 200 -8.03 -3.21 -1.54
C ILE A 200 -6.69 -2.66 -1.02
N ASN A 201 -6.19 -1.57 -1.63
CA ASN A 201 -4.80 -1.20 -1.45
C ASN A 201 -4.63 0.11 -0.65
N ASP A 202 -4.91 1.25 -1.24
CA ASP A 202 -4.68 2.57 -0.64
C ASP A 202 -5.97 3.38 -0.55
N LEU A 203 -5.97 4.44 0.28
CA LEU A 203 -7.13 5.32 0.44
C LEU A 203 -6.74 6.77 0.74
N SER A 204 -7.65 7.69 0.40
CA SER A 204 -7.56 9.11 0.75
C SER A 204 -8.93 9.63 1.16
N ALA A 205 -9.09 10.00 2.43
CA ALA A 205 -10.33 10.51 2.99
C ALA A 205 -10.52 12.00 2.70
N ASP A 206 -11.74 12.42 2.37
CA ASP A 206 -12.07 13.80 2.07
C ASP A 206 -12.80 14.53 3.23
N SER A 207 -12.92 15.83 3.12
CA SER A 207 -13.61 16.67 4.12
C SER A 207 -15.14 16.53 4.12
N ARG A 208 -15.71 15.89 3.06
CA ARG A 208 -17.16 15.62 2.93
C ARG A 208 -17.57 14.37 3.71
N GLY A 209 -16.60 13.55 4.13
CA GLY A 209 -16.80 12.27 4.80
C GLY A 209 -16.79 11.07 3.87
N GLY A 210 -16.39 11.27 2.60
CA GLY A 210 -16.15 10.22 1.64
C GLY A 210 -14.69 9.76 1.63
N VAL A 211 -14.43 8.66 0.93
CA VAL A 211 -13.10 8.04 0.84
C VAL A 211 -12.84 7.56 -0.59
N TYR A 212 -11.78 8.07 -1.21
CA TYR A 212 -11.23 7.48 -2.43
C TYR A 212 -10.36 6.30 -2.07
N PHE A 213 -10.47 5.20 -2.79
CA PHE A 213 -9.64 4.02 -2.56
C PHE A 213 -9.29 3.30 -3.86
N THR A 214 -8.21 2.52 -3.82
CA THR A 214 -7.74 1.73 -4.96
C THR A 214 -7.88 0.24 -4.71
N MET A 215 -8.32 -0.49 -5.73
CA MET A 215 -8.48 -1.96 -5.73
C MET A 215 -8.42 -2.47 -7.17
N GLY A 216 -7.22 -2.48 -7.78
CA GLY A 216 -7.07 -2.76 -9.22
C GLY A 216 -7.78 -1.74 -10.13
N GLY A 217 -8.30 -0.66 -9.56
CA GLY A 217 -9.00 0.46 -10.18
C GLY A 217 -9.13 1.58 -9.16
N LEU A 218 -9.84 2.65 -9.50
CA LEU A 218 -10.11 3.79 -8.63
C LEU A 218 -11.59 3.84 -8.27
N PHE A 219 -11.89 3.99 -6.99
CA PHE A 219 -13.24 4.02 -6.44
C PHE A 219 -13.42 5.18 -5.47
N TYR A 220 -14.65 5.64 -5.33
CA TYR A 220 -15.07 6.60 -4.32
C TYR A 220 -16.26 6.05 -3.54
N ALA A 221 -16.12 5.93 -2.23
CA ALA A 221 -17.22 5.72 -1.31
C ALA A 221 -17.68 7.07 -0.78
N ASP A 222 -18.91 7.46 -1.02
CA ASP A 222 -19.47 8.71 -0.49
C ASP A 222 -19.66 8.63 1.04
N ALA A 223 -20.12 9.71 1.68
CA ALA A 223 -20.35 9.75 3.11
C ALA A 223 -21.41 8.73 3.62
N LYS A 224 -22.20 8.13 2.72
CA LYS A 224 -23.18 7.09 3.02
C LYS A 224 -22.64 5.68 2.73
N GLY A 225 -21.42 5.57 2.19
CA GLY A 225 -20.79 4.31 1.81
C GLY A 225 -21.19 3.81 0.42
N ASN A 226 -21.84 4.62 -0.42
CA ASN A 226 -22.14 4.24 -1.80
C ASN A 226 -20.85 4.28 -2.63
N VAL A 227 -20.52 3.16 -3.27
CA VAL A 227 -19.26 3.01 -4.03
C VAL A 227 -19.49 3.23 -5.50
N THR A 228 -18.69 4.13 -6.09
CA THR A 228 -18.66 4.43 -7.52
C THR A 228 -17.25 4.24 -8.07
N ARG A 229 -17.12 3.59 -9.23
CA ARG A 229 -15.84 3.42 -9.95
C ARG A 229 -15.57 4.62 -10.85
N TYR A 230 -14.28 5.00 -10.93
CA TYR A 230 -13.79 6.08 -11.79
C TYR A 230 -12.57 5.65 -12.58
N GLY A 231 -12.33 6.37 -13.67
CA GLY A 231 -11.16 6.23 -14.51
C GLY A 231 -11.19 4.99 -15.43
N GLU A 232 -10.42 5.11 -16.49
CA GLU A 232 -10.26 4.08 -17.52
C GLU A 232 -8.80 3.68 -17.65
N SER A 233 -8.54 2.40 -17.93
CA SER A 233 -7.19 1.88 -18.17
C SER A 233 -6.21 2.20 -17.05
N LEU A 234 -6.64 2.07 -15.79
CA LEU A 234 -5.82 2.33 -14.61
C LEU A 234 -5.25 1.01 -14.05
N THR A 235 -3.95 1.04 -13.74
CA THR A 235 -3.26 0.04 -12.91
C THR A 235 -2.82 0.72 -11.63
N THR A 236 -3.72 0.78 -10.66
CA THR A 236 -3.61 1.64 -9.48
C THR A 236 -2.83 0.99 -8.34
N ASN A 237 -2.19 1.85 -7.53
CA ASN A 237 -1.65 1.54 -6.21
C ASN A 237 -1.99 2.69 -5.26
N GLY A 238 -1.15 3.71 -5.09
CA GLY A 238 -1.38 4.84 -4.21
C GLY A 238 -2.45 5.82 -4.70
N VAL A 239 -3.13 6.49 -3.77
CA VAL A 239 -4.11 7.55 -4.04
C VAL A 239 -4.03 8.66 -3.01
N ILE A 240 -4.07 9.93 -3.43
CA ILE A 240 -4.08 11.08 -2.52
C ILE A 240 -4.78 12.31 -3.12
N LEU A 241 -5.47 13.06 -2.27
CA LEU A 241 -6.02 14.38 -2.61
C LEU A 241 -4.97 15.49 -2.52
N SER A 242 -5.09 16.51 -3.35
CA SER A 242 -4.37 17.78 -3.16
C SER A 242 -4.78 18.46 -1.84
N PRO A 243 -3.97 19.41 -1.30
CA PRO A 243 -4.32 20.13 -0.07
C PRO A 243 -5.68 20.83 -0.10
N ASP A 244 -6.09 21.35 -1.24
CA ASP A 244 -7.38 22.03 -1.44
C ASP A 244 -8.53 21.07 -1.78
N GLU A 245 -8.23 19.78 -1.94
CA GLU A 245 -9.16 18.69 -2.32
C GLU A 245 -9.82 18.90 -3.71
N LYS A 246 -9.19 19.67 -4.60
CA LYS A 246 -9.70 19.88 -5.97
C LYS A 246 -9.10 18.92 -6.99
N THR A 247 -7.98 18.28 -6.65
CA THR A 247 -7.31 17.30 -7.51
C THR A 247 -7.09 16.01 -6.72
N LEU A 248 -7.40 14.88 -7.35
CA LEU A 248 -7.04 13.56 -6.87
C LEU A 248 -5.89 13.02 -7.72
N TYR A 249 -4.83 12.56 -7.08
CA TYR A 249 -3.70 11.90 -7.73
C TYR A 249 -3.75 10.40 -7.47
N VAL A 250 -3.46 9.60 -8.50
CA VAL A 250 -3.45 8.15 -8.43
C VAL A 250 -2.23 7.61 -9.15
N THR A 251 -1.43 6.78 -8.51
CA THR A 251 -0.35 6.09 -9.22
C THR A 251 -0.94 5.10 -10.23
N ASN A 252 -0.39 5.10 -11.44
CA ASN A 252 -0.84 4.29 -12.57
C ASN A 252 0.38 3.67 -13.27
N GLY A 253 0.86 2.55 -12.76
CA GLY A 253 2.11 1.96 -13.22
C GLY A 253 3.27 2.95 -13.09
N ARG A 254 3.92 3.31 -14.20
CA ARG A 254 5.03 4.27 -14.24
C ARG A 254 4.59 5.74 -14.32
N THR A 255 3.31 6.01 -14.24
CA THR A 255 2.78 7.37 -14.30
C THR A 255 1.97 7.68 -13.06
N VAL A 256 1.63 8.94 -12.87
CA VAL A 256 0.58 9.39 -11.97
C VAL A 256 -0.53 9.98 -12.82
N ALA A 257 -1.75 9.51 -12.61
CA ALA A 257 -2.95 10.13 -13.16
C ALA A 257 -3.50 11.19 -12.20
N ALA A 258 -4.11 12.23 -12.75
CA ALA A 258 -4.84 13.24 -11.98
C ALA A 258 -6.28 13.35 -12.46
N PHE A 259 -7.17 13.68 -11.52
CA PHE A 259 -8.59 13.90 -11.74
C PHE A 259 -9.02 15.22 -11.10
N ASP A 260 -9.98 15.91 -11.71
CA ASP A 260 -10.65 17.04 -11.08
C ASP A 260 -11.76 16.53 -10.17
N VAL A 261 -11.70 16.94 -8.90
CA VAL A 261 -12.69 16.57 -7.87
C VAL A 261 -13.84 17.57 -7.92
N GLN A 262 -15.06 17.06 -8.11
CA GLN A 262 -16.27 17.86 -8.13
C GLN A 262 -16.79 18.13 -6.71
N PRO A 263 -17.70 19.10 -6.51
CA PRO A 263 -18.27 19.42 -5.20
C PRO A 263 -18.94 18.25 -4.49
N ASP A 264 -19.49 17.28 -5.23
CA ASP A 264 -20.11 16.06 -4.70
C ASP A 264 -19.11 14.91 -4.45
N GLY A 265 -17.81 15.10 -4.75
CA GLY A 265 -16.78 14.08 -4.66
C GLY A 265 -16.60 13.25 -5.93
N SER A 266 -17.46 13.41 -6.93
CA SER A 266 -17.28 12.74 -8.23
C SER A 266 -16.02 13.23 -8.94
N LEU A 267 -15.47 12.39 -9.83
CA LEU A 267 -14.23 12.68 -10.54
C LEU A 267 -14.48 12.93 -12.02
N LYS A 268 -13.76 13.90 -12.59
CA LYS A 268 -13.78 14.23 -14.04
C LYS A 268 -12.37 14.46 -14.55
N ASN A 269 -12.24 14.60 -15.86
CA ASN A 269 -11.02 15.05 -16.54
C ASN A 269 -9.78 14.24 -16.16
N GLN A 270 -9.86 12.90 -16.30
CA GLN A 270 -8.68 12.05 -16.17
C GLN A 270 -7.58 12.51 -17.11
N ARG A 271 -6.36 12.69 -16.58
CA ARG A 271 -5.19 13.06 -17.36
C ARG A 271 -3.92 12.47 -16.78
N GLN A 272 -2.91 12.25 -17.58
CA GLN A 272 -1.58 11.97 -17.07
C GLN A 272 -1.02 13.25 -16.41
N PHE A 273 -0.57 13.12 -15.17
CA PHE A 273 0.01 14.23 -14.40
C PHE A 273 1.53 14.27 -14.54
N VAL A 274 2.18 13.13 -14.38
CA VAL A 274 3.64 12.99 -14.51
C VAL A 274 3.99 11.56 -14.89
N GLU A 275 5.11 11.39 -15.61
CA GLU A 275 5.80 10.12 -15.77
C GLU A 275 6.96 10.03 -14.78
N LEU A 276 7.06 8.89 -14.09
CA LEU A 276 8.09 8.67 -13.07
C LEU A 276 9.41 8.27 -13.73
N PRO A 277 10.54 8.80 -13.26
CA PRO A 277 11.86 8.51 -13.84
C PRO A 277 12.23 7.02 -13.75
N SER A 278 11.76 6.33 -12.71
CA SER A 278 12.06 4.92 -12.47
C SER A 278 10.96 4.25 -11.66
N GLY A 279 10.82 2.93 -11.86
CA GLY A 279 9.89 2.10 -11.08
C GLY A 279 8.41 2.35 -11.39
N GLY A 280 7.55 1.56 -10.76
CA GLY A 280 6.12 1.82 -10.64
C GLY A 280 5.85 2.66 -9.40
N GLY A 281 4.91 3.61 -9.50
CA GLY A 281 4.49 4.40 -8.36
C GLY A 281 3.74 3.54 -7.33
N ASP A 282 4.09 3.71 -6.05
CA ASP A 282 3.44 3.07 -4.91
C ASP A 282 2.71 4.14 -4.08
N GLY A 283 3.02 4.32 -2.82
CA GLY A 283 2.35 5.30 -1.97
C GLY A 283 2.63 6.76 -2.33
N LEU A 284 1.77 7.65 -1.87
CA LEU A 284 1.79 9.09 -2.15
C LEU A 284 1.66 9.90 -0.87
N THR A 285 2.33 11.06 -0.83
CA THR A 285 2.06 12.12 0.18
C THR A 285 2.18 13.51 -0.44
N VAL A 286 1.65 14.53 0.22
CA VAL A 286 1.70 15.93 -0.23
C VAL A 286 2.24 16.85 0.85
N ASP A 287 2.89 17.93 0.45
CA ASP A 287 3.30 18.99 1.35
C ASP A 287 2.35 20.21 1.34
N ALA A 288 2.64 21.17 2.21
CA ALA A 288 1.83 22.38 2.35
C ALA A 288 1.86 23.28 1.09
N ALA A 289 2.90 23.15 0.25
CA ALA A 289 3.01 23.87 -1.02
C ALA A 289 2.29 23.14 -2.17
N GLY A 290 1.65 21.99 -1.91
CA GLY A 290 0.94 21.19 -2.91
C GLY A 290 1.86 20.34 -3.79
N ARG A 291 3.14 20.18 -3.41
CA ARG A 291 4.04 19.26 -4.11
C ARG A 291 3.68 17.83 -3.76
N LEU A 292 3.69 16.97 -4.77
CA LEU A 292 3.43 15.54 -4.64
C LEU A 292 4.73 14.78 -4.45
N TYR A 293 4.74 13.84 -3.54
CA TYR A 293 5.84 12.92 -3.24
C TYR A 293 5.37 11.50 -3.57
N VAL A 294 6.05 10.84 -4.50
CA VAL A 294 5.68 9.51 -5.01
C VAL A 294 6.79 8.53 -4.67
N THR A 295 6.48 7.51 -3.89
CA THR A 295 7.43 6.40 -3.71
C THR A 295 7.45 5.54 -4.98
N ALA A 296 8.63 5.29 -5.53
CA ALA A 296 8.82 4.40 -6.68
C ALA A 296 10.24 3.86 -6.68
N GLY A 297 10.38 2.53 -6.57
CA GLY A 297 11.68 1.91 -6.38
C GLY A 297 12.40 2.46 -5.13
N PRO A 298 13.74 2.55 -5.14
CA PRO A 298 14.49 3.05 -4.00
C PRO A 298 14.60 4.59 -4.01
N ALA A 299 13.48 5.29 -4.23
CA ALA A 299 13.42 6.74 -4.25
C ALA A 299 12.02 7.28 -3.92
N VAL A 300 11.98 8.55 -3.50
CA VAL A 300 10.79 9.39 -3.47
C VAL A 300 10.93 10.46 -4.55
N HIS A 301 10.09 10.42 -5.58
CA HIS A 301 10.07 11.44 -6.62
C HIS A 301 9.23 12.63 -6.19
N VAL A 302 9.78 13.82 -6.32
CA VAL A 302 9.14 15.07 -5.92
C VAL A 302 8.64 15.81 -7.15
N VAL A 303 7.34 16.06 -7.20
CA VAL A 303 6.65 16.66 -8.34
C VAL A 303 5.96 17.95 -7.88
N ALA A 304 6.15 19.03 -8.63
CA ALA A 304 5.46 20.28 -8.38
C ALA A 304 3.95 20.16 -8.67
N SER A 305 3.16 21.09 -8.14
CA SER A 305 1.71 21.11 -8.34
C SER A 305 1.25 21.25 -9.80
N ASP A 306 2.15 21.67 -10.68
CA ASP A 306 1.93 21.75 -12.13
C ASP A 306 2.35 20.49 -12.91
N GLY A 307 2.84 19.46 -12.22
CA GLY A 307 3.29 18.19 -12.81
C GLY A 307 4.77 18.14 -13.18
N LYS A 308 5.54 19.21 -12.93
CA LYS A 308 6.98 19.21 -13.20
C LYS A 308 7.74 18.39 -12.17
N LEU A 309 8.56 17.45 -12.62
CA LEU A 309 9.49 16.73 -11.75
C LEU A 309 10.56 17.70 -11.22
N LEU A 310 10.66 17.81 -9.88
CA LEU A 310 11.65 18.65 -9.20
C LEU A 310 12.94 17.92 -8.87
N GLY A 311 12.86 16.60 -8.68
CA GLY A 311 13.98 15.74 -8.36
C GLY A 311 13.57 14.46 -7.65
N SER A 312 14.55 13.70 -7.18
CA SER A 312 14.32 12.44 -6.47
C SER A 312 15.16 12.39 -5.21
N ILE A 313 14.58 11.91 -4.13
CA ILE A 313 15.23 11.64 -2.85
C ILE A 313 15.55 10.15 -2.84
N PRO A 314 16.82 9.74 -3.05
CA PRO A 314 17.19 8.34 -3.03
C PRO A 314 17.00 7.75 -1.64
N ALA A 315 16.63 6.48 -1.57
CA ALA A 315 16.36 5.75 -0.33
C ALA A 315 17.19 4.45 -0.27
N PRO A 316 17.44 3.91 0.93
CA PRO A 316 18.25 2.69 1.10
C PRO A 316 17.60 1.45 0.47
N TYR A 317 16.28 1.43 0.37
CA TYR A 317 15.48 0.35 -0.24
C TYR A 317 14.26 0.92 -0.93
N GLY A 318 13.56 0.08 -1.69
CA GLY A 318 12.25 0.43 -2.24
C GLY A 318 11.27 0.78 -1.10
N LEU A 319 10.67 1.95 -1.19
CA LEU A 319 9.68 2.42 -0.23
C LEU A 319 8.28 2.05 -0.72
N ILE A 320 7.47 1.47 0.17
CA ILE A 320 6.04 1.20 -0.08
C ILE A 320 5.26 2.51 -0.04
N THR A 321 5.48 3.30 1.01
CA THR A 321 4.77 4.57 1.20
C THR A 321 5.64 5.56 1.97
N ALA A 322 5.25 6.84 1.94
CA ALA A 322 5.86 7.89 2.73
C ALA A 322 4.81 8.81 3.34
N ALA A 323 5.12 9.41 4.48
CA ALA A 323 4.27 10.41 5.13
C ALA A 323 5.12 11.45 5.87
N PHE A 324 4.61 12.67 5.95
CA PHE A 324 5.17 13.69 6.81
C PHE A 324 4.62 13.55 8.25
N ALA A 325 5.51 13.52 9.24
CA ALA A 325 5.15 13.52 10.65
C ALA A 325 6.08 14.43 11.47
N GLY A 326 6.01 14.33 12.80
CA GLY A 326 6.56 15.31 13.71
C GLY A 326 5.58 16.46 13.94
N ARG A 327 5.74 17.21 15.03
CA ARG A 327 4.85 18.33 15.38
C ARG A 327 4.86 19.44 14.33
N ASP A 328 6.01 19.67 13.72
CA ASP A 328 6.20 20.66 12.65
C ASP A 328 5.96 20.08 11.25
N LYS A 329 5.74 18.76 11.14
CA LYS A 329 5.63 18.05 9.87
C LYS A 329 6.81 18.25 8.92
N LYS A 330 8.01 18.39 9.47
CA LYS A 330 9.27 18.53 8.71
C LYS A 330 10.14 17.29 8.72
N THR A 331 9.58 16.16 9.09
CA THR A 331 10.22 14.85 8.97
C THR A 331 9.39 13.99 8.03
N MET A 332 10.02 13.49 6.98
CA MET A 332 9.41 12.46 6.14
C MET A 332 9.78 11.08 6.69
N TYR A 333 8.80 10.22 6.80
CA TYR A 333 8.97 8.81 7.14
C TYR A 333 8.65 7.96 5.91
N GLY A 334 9.38 6.86 5.74
CA GLY A 334 9.16 5.92 4.64
C GLY A 334 9.15 4.49 5.16
N VAL A 335 8.22 3.68 4.64
CA VAL A 335 8.10 2.26 4.98
C VAL A 335 8.81 1.41 3.94
N VAL A 336 9.63 0.49 4.42
CA VAL A 336 10.29 -0.56 3.64
C VAL A 336 9.74 -1.91 4.10
N SER A 337 9.42 -2.78 3.16
CA SER A 337 9.05 -4.16 3.44
C SER A 337 9.94 -5.10 2.65
N LEU A 338 10.61 -6.00 3.35
CA LEU A 338 11.54 -6.97 2.78
C LEU A 338 11.15 -8.39 3.21
N ILE A 339 11.41 -9.35 2.35
CA ILE A 339 11.27 -10.78 2.65
C ILE A 339 12.67 -11.35 2.64
N ASP A 340 13.09 -11.95 3.76
CA ASP A 340 14.37 -12.61 3.83
C ASP A 340 14.34 -13.98 3.10
N PRO A 341 15.50 -14.59 2.86
CA PRO A 341 15.55 -15.88 2.17
C PRO A 341 14.91 -17.05 2.92
N THR A 342 14.66 -16.92 4.22
CA THR A 342 13.85 -17.86 4.99
C THR A 342 12.35 -17.63 4.82
N ARG A 343 11.96 -16.64 3.99
CA ARG A 343 10.61 -16.13 3.73
C ARG A 343 9.97 -15.41 4.92
N LEU A 344 10.76 -14.99 5.89
CA LEU A 344 10.29 -14.13 6.96
C LEU A 344 10.15 -12.69 6.44
N GLN A 345 8.99 -12.10 6.69
CA GLN A 345 8.72 -10.71 6.36
C GLN A 345 9.37 -9.79 7.40
N HIS A 346 10.00 -8.74 6.93
CA HIS A 346 10.56 -7.67 7.77
C HIS A 346 10.01 -6.34 7.30
N ALA A 347 9.66 -5.47 8.23
CA ALA A 347 9.29 -4.10 7.94
C ALA A 347 10.17 -3.12 8.70
N TYR A 348 10.54 -2.05 8.02
CA TYR A 348 11.35 -0.97 8.57
C TYR A 348 10.67 0.37 8.32
N VAL A 349 10.81 1.29 9.27
CA VAL A 349 10.49 2.69 9.06
C VAL A 349 11.79 3.48 9.13
N TYR A 350 12.02 4.26 8.09
CA TYR A 350 13.10 5.22 8.00
C TYR A 350 12.55 6.63 8.10
N SER A 351 13.34 7.57 8.63
CA SER A 351 13.02 8.99 8.67
C SER A 351 14.12 9.81 8.02
N ILE A 352 13.76 10.96 7.46
CA ILE A 352 14.68 11.93 6.88
C ILE A 352 14.18 13.36 7.16
N PRO A 353 15.05 14.29 7.62
CA PRO A 353 14.68 15.68 7.81
C PRO A 353 14.39 16.38 6.48
N MET A 354 13.34 17.19 6.45
CA MET A 354 12.91 17.94 5.27
C MET A 354 12.96 19.45 5.52
N ALA A 355 13.25 20.22 4.47
CA ALA A 355 13.00 21.66 4.47
C ALA A 355 11.53 21.97 4.20
N ALA A 356 10.88 21.12 3.39
CA ALA A 356 9.44 21.17 3.15
C ALA A 356 8.65 20.79 4.41
N GLU A 357 7.47 21.39 4.55
CA GLU A 357 6.51 21.09 5.60
C GLU A 357 5.34 20.29 5.00
N GLY A 358 5.05 19.13 5.55
CA GLY A 358 3.90 18.32 5.17
C GLY A 358 2.58 19.04 5.42
N TYR A 359 1.55 18.71 4.64
CA TYR A 359 0.26 19.37 4.80
C TYR A 359 -0.39 19.04 6.15
N LYS A 360 -0.75 20.08 6.94
CA LYS A 360 -1.31 19.92 8.29
C LYS A 360 -2.82 19.70 8.32
N GLY A 361 -3.53 20.07 7.28
CA GLY A 361 -5.00 19.99 7.24
C GLY A 361 -5.56 18.55 7.12
N ARG A 362 -4.72 17.59 6.83
CA ARG A 362 -5.06 16.18 6.67
C ARG A 362 -3.78 15.36 6.84
N ALA A 363 -3.90 14.17 7.41
CA ALA A 363 -2.77 13.26 7.57
C ALA A 363 -2.80 12.16 6.48
N LYS A 364 -1.72 12.03 5.79
CA LYS A 364 -1.15 10.97 5.00
C LYS A 364 0.15 11.43 4.36
#